data_16884d8994dde7989629e0a5b2497fc3
#
_entry.id   16884d8994dde7989629e0a5b2497fc3
#
_cell.length_a   1.000
_cell.length_b   1.000
_cell.length_c   1.000
_cell.angle_alpha   90.00
_cell.angle_beta   90.00
_cell.angle_gamma   90.00
#
_symmetry.space_group_name_H-M   'P 1'
#
loop_
_entity.id
_entity.type
_entity.pdbx_description
1 polymer ?
#
loop_
_entity_poly.entity_id
_entity_poly.type
_entity_poly.pdbx_seq_one_letter_code
_entity_poly.pdbx_strand_id
1 'polypeptide(L)'
;EAKRALANGYGIAICSNQGFAMGRDARGVCRASGSWAHCMALDGYHVDADGREYGHIENSWGANAHTGPVGWGEPSTAGFWADSATIDRMLRQDDSWAFSAVKGFPRAKRVIDWFVMREANPLYIASEKRYNDRRKADAPEFALAP
;
A
#
# COMPACT_ATOMS: atom_id res chain seq x y z
N GLU A 1 14.81 -13.00 2.98
CA GLU A 1 14.17 -12.91 1.64
C GLU A 1 13.33 -11.65 1.49
N ALA A 2 12.40 -11.31 2.42
CA ALA A 2 11.54 -10.12 2.33
C ALA A 2 12.31 -8.81 2.14
N LYS A 3 13.37 -8.55 2.92
CA LYS A 3 14.23 -7.36 2.74
C LYS A 3 14.84 -7.28 1.34
N ARG A 4 15.25 -8.43 0.77
CA ARG A 4 15.79 -8.46 -0.58
C ARG A 4 14.73 -8.13 -1.63
N ALA A 5 13.51 -8.60 -1.44
CA ALA A 5 12.38 -8.25 -2.30
C ALA A 5 12.10 -6.74 -2.23
N LEU A 6 11.98 -6.17 -1.03
CA LEU A 6 11.77 -4.74 -0.85
C LEU A 6 12.93 -3.88 -1.41
N ALA A 7 14.19 -4.29 -1.20
CA ALA A 7 15.36 -3.60 -1.75
C ALA A 7 15.38 -3.59 -3.28
N ASN A 8 14.77 -4.59 -3.93
CA ASN A 8 14.57 -4.64 -5.38
C ASN A 8 13.30 -3.91 -5.84
N GLY A 9 12.58 -3.25 -4.94
CA GLY A 9 11.37 -2.51 -5.25
C GLY A 9 10.13 -3.38 -5.45
N TYR A 10 10.12 -4.59 -4.91
CA TYR A 10 8.97 -5.49 -4.94
C TYR A 10 8.10 -5.28 -3.70
N GLY A 11 6.82 -5.07 -3.90
CA GLY A 11 5.85 -5.09 -2.82
C GLY A 11 5.54 -6.53 -2.38
N ILE A 12 5.20 -6.71 -1.13
CA ILE A 12 4.82 -8.01 -0.57
C ILE A 12 3.38 -7.91 -0.06
N ALA A 13 2.48 -8.77 -0.56
CA ALA A 13 1.22 -9.01 0.11
C ALA A 13 1.52 -9.88 1.34
N ILE A 14 1.45 -9.28 2.53
CA ILE A 14 1.68 -9.97 3.80
C ILE A 14 0.33 -10.34 4.40
N CYS A 15 0.04 -11.63 4.42
CA CYS A 15 -1.21 -12.18 4.92
C CYS A 15 -0.95 -12.98 6.18
N SER A 16 -1.74 -12.77 7.22
CA SER A 16 -1.56 -13.47 8.50
C SER A 16 -2.78 -13.32 9.40
N ASN A 17 -2.75 -13.97 10.54
CA ASN A 17 -3.70 -13.75 11.62
C ASN A 17 -3.17 -12.80 12.71
N GLN A 18 -2.04 -12.12 12.48
CA GLN A 18 -1.46 -11.20 13.44
C GLN A 18 -2.25 -9.89 13.50
N GLY A 19 -2.79 -9.56 14.66
CA GLY A 19 -3.42 -8.29 14.93
C GLY A 19 -2.46 -7.23 15.47
N PHE A 20 -2.85 -5.96 15.39
CA PHE A 20 -2.09 -4.82 15.87
C PHE A 20 -2.96 -3.86 16.67
N ALA A 21 -2.36 -3.13 17.60
CA ALA A 21 -3.00 -1.99 18.22
C ALA A 21 -3.28 -0.89 17.17
N MET A 22 -4.38 -0.17 17.32
CA MET A 22 -4.76 0.88 16.37
C MET A 22 -3.96 2.17 16.56
N GLY A 23 -3.32 2.36 17.71
CA GLY A 23 -2.47 3.53 18.00
C GLY A 23 -1.00 3.26 17.65
N ARG A 24 -0.40 4.20 16.91
CA ARG A 24 1.04 4.27 16.64
C ARG A 24 1.77 4.96 17.77
N ASP A 25 2.97 4.52 18.11
CA ASP A 25 3.87 5.23 19.02
C ASP A 25 4.48 6.48 18.34
N ALA A 26 5.36 7.19 19.03
CA ALA A 26 6.04 8.39 18.50
C ALA A 26 6.87 8.13 17.23
N ARG A 27 7.21 6.88 16.94
CA ARG A 27 7.98 6.45 15.76
C ARG A 27 7.08 5.94 14.64
N GLY A 28 5.76 5.94 14.83
CA GLY A 28 4.82 5.37 13.88
C GLY A 28 4.62 3.86 14.00
N VAL A 29 5.10 3.24 15.10
CA VAL A 29 5.04 1.78 15.29
C VAL A 29 3.74 1.37 15.96
N CYS A 30 3.01 0.42 15.34
CA CYS A 30 1.91 -0.30 15.98
C CYS A 30 2.42 -1.55 16.67
N ARG A 31 2.05 -1.73 17.94
CA ARG A 31 2.38 -2.94 18.70
C ARG A 31 1.52 -4.11 18.21
N ALA A 32 2.12 -5.29 18.09
CA ALA A 32 1.39 -6.52 17.90
C ALA A 32 0.35 -6.72 19.03
N SER A 33 -0.91 -6.93 18.65
CA SER A 33 -2.04 -7.05 19.60
C SER A 33 -3.21 -7.76 18.96
N GLY A 34 -3.77 -8.74 19.66
CA GLY A 34 -4.92 -9.49 19.19
C GLY A 34 -4.63 -10.35 17.96
N SER A 35 -5.72 -10.78 17.34
CA SER A 35 -5.66 -11.62 16.13
C SER A 35 -6.79 -11.23 15.18
N TRP A 36 -6.44 -11.05 13.91
CA TRP A 36 -7.39 -10.88 12.80
C TRP A 36 -6.82 -11.52 11.53
N ALA A 37 -7.63 -12.21 10.77
CA ALA A 37 -7.23 -12.74 9.46
C ALA A 37 -7.29 -11.60 8.43
N HIS A 38 -6.13 -11.13 7.96
CA HIS A 38 -6.06 -9.99 7.05
C HIS A 38 -4.81 -10.02 6.18
N CYS A 39 -4.92 -9.47 4.98
CA CYS A 39 -3.79 -9.23 4.08
C CYS A 39 -3.56 -7.73 3.94
N MET A 40 -2.30 -7.32 4.06
CA MET A 40 -1.85 -5.94 3.94
C MET A 40 -0.67 -5.87 2.99
N ALA A 41 -0.20 -4.69 2.64
CA ALA A 41 1.01 -4.56 1.85
C ALA A 41 2.21 -4.26 2.76
N LEU A 42 3.27 -5.06 2.64
CA LEU A 42 4.59 -4.74 3.20
C LEU A 42 5.41 -4.10 2.08
N ASP A 43 5.68 -2.81 2.16
CA ASP A 43 6.23 -2.01 1.07
C ASP A 43 7.48 -1.21 1.43
N GLY A 44 7.89 -1.23 2.70
CA GLY A 44 9.08 -0.54 3.15
C GLY A 44 9.81 -1.25 4.29
N TYR A 45 11.06 -0.87 4.49
CA TYR A 45 11.79 -1.25 5.68
C TYR A 45 12.68 -0.12 6.20
N HIS A 46 12.89 -0.08 7.51
CA HIS A 46 13.71 0.92 8.20
C HIS A 46 14.58 0.25 9.25
N VAL A 47 15.79 0.79 9.45
CA VAL A 47 16.67 0.43 10.56
C VAL A 47 16.90 1.68 11.38
N ASP A 48 16.55 1.67 12.66
CA ASP A 48 16.74 2.81 13.53
C ASP A 48 18.21 2.98 13.98
N ALA A 49 18.48 4.04 14.73
CA ALA A 49 19.83 4.35 15.20
C ALA A 49 20.41 3.28 16.15
N ASP A 50 19.56 2.48 16.79
CA ASP A 50 19.95 1.37 17.65
C ASP A 50 20.15 0.05 16.89
N GLY A 51 19.99 0.07 15.56
CA GLY A 51 20.09 -1.10 14.71
C GLY A 51 18.86 -2.00 14.72
N ARG A 52 17.75 -1.56 15.31
CA ARG A 52 16.49 -2.30 15.27
C ARG A 52 15.81 -2.12 13.92
N GLU A 53 15.19 -3.19 13.47
CA GLU A 53 14.59 -3.26 12.14
C GLU A 53 13.07 -3.26 12.21
N TYR A 54 12.46 -2.56 11.26
CA TYR A 54 11.02 -2.39 11.15
C TYR A 54 10.58 -2.55 9.70
N GLY A 55 9.39 -3.10 9.50
CA GLY A 55 8.72 -3.13 8.20
C GLY A 55 7.56 -2.15 8.18
N HIS A 56 7.38 -1.43 7.06
CA HIS A 56 6.21 -0.60 6.83
C HIS A 56 5.09 -1.44 6.26
N ILE A 57 3.94 -1.39 6.90
CA ILE A 57 2.72 -2.09 6.51
C ILE A 57 1.68 -1.05 6.11
N GLU A 58 1.24 -1.11 4.86
CA GLU A 58 0.10 -0.33 4.37
C GLU A 58 -1.19 -1.11 4.57
N ASN A 59 -2.15 -0.50 5.27
CA ASN A 59 -3.43 -1.09 5.59
C ASN A 59 -4.54 -0.53 4.69
N SER A 60 -5.51 -1.35 4.31
CA SER A 60 -6.62 -0.98 3.43
C SER A 60 -7.85 -0.38 4.14
N TRP A 61 -7.78 -0.12 5.45
CA TRP A 61 -8.92 0.36 6.23
C TRP A 61 -9.10 1.87 6.20
N GLY A 62 -8.29 2.58 5.42
CA GLY A 62 -8.36 4.03 5.22
C GLY A 62 -7.41 4.83 6.11
N ALA A 63 -7.24 6.10 5.76
CA ALA A 63 -6.23 7.00 6.33
C ALA A 63 -6.36 7.24 7.85
N ASN A 64 -7.54 7.02 8.41
CA ASN A 64 -7.81 7.26 9.84
C ASN A 64 -7.91 5.96 10.66
N ALA A 65 -7.56 4.80 10.07
CA ALA A 65 -7.62 3.53 10.76
C ALA A 65 -6.63 3.46 11.93
N HIS A 66 -5.46 4.08 11.76
CA HIS A 66 -4.44 4.14 12.79
C HIS A 66 -4.24 5.58 13.28
N THR A 67 -4.25 5.79 14.59
CA THR A 67 -4.03 7.10 15.23
C THR A 67 -2.56 7.32 15.57
N GLY A 68 -2.15 8.57 15.77
CA GLY A 68 -0.77 8.95 16.10
C GLY A 68 0.09 9.26 14.87
N PRO A 69 1.37 9.64 15.07
CA PRO A 69 2.27 10.05 14.00
C PRO A 69 2.56 8.90 13.02
N VAL A 70 2.90 9.23 11.78
CA VAL A 70 3.19 8.23 10.74
C VAL A 70 4.62 7.67 10.80
N GLY A 71 5.53 8.37 11.46
CA GLY A 71 6.89 7.91 11.71
C GLY A 71 7.88 8.15 10.55
N TRP A 72 8.84 7.26 10.39
CA TRP A 72 9.96 7.43 9.46
C TRP A 72 9.53 7.51 8.00
N GLY A 73 10.17 8.42 7.24
CA GLY A 73 9.98 8.51 5.79
C GLY A 73 8.62 9.05 5.35
N GLU A 74 7.83 9.59 6.27
CA GLU A 74 6.48 10.12 6.00
C GLU A 74 5.63 9.15 5.16
N PRO A 75 5.45 7.90 5.63
CA PRO A 75 4.64 6.94 4.92
C PRO A 75 3.17 7.36 4.89
N SER A 76 2.35 6.59 4.20
CA SER A 76 0.90 6.80 4.16
C SER A 76 0.28 6.84 5.56
N THR A 77 -0.72 7.71 5.74
CA THR A 77 -1.50 7.77 6.98
C THR A 77 -2.35 6.51 7.23
N ALA A 78 -2.56 5.68 6.21
CA ALA A 78 -3.24 4.39 6.32
C ALA A 78 -2.31 3.27 6.81
N GLY A 79 -0.98 3.50 6.77
CA GLY A 79 0.03 2.53 7.15
C GLY A 79 0.56 2.69 8.58
N PHE A 80 1.42 1.79 8.96
CA PHE A 80 2.14 1.80 10.23
C PHE A 80 3.43 0.98 10.13
N TRP A 81 4.34 1.21 11.06
CA TRP A 81 5.56 0.41 11.21
C TRP A 81 5.32 -0.74 12.19
N ALA A 82 5.90 -1.89 11.89
CA ALA A 82 5.92 -3.05 12.79
C ALA A 82 7.35 -3.56 12.98
N ASP A 83 7.66 -4.07 14.16
CA ASP A 83 8.99 -4.64 14.44
C ASP A 83 9.26 -5.89 13.58
N SER A 84 10.54 -6.12 13.26
CA SER A 84 10.94 -7.22 12.37
C SER A 84 10.58 -8.60 12.91
N ALA A 85 10.55 -8.80 14.23
CA ALA A 85 10.18 -10.08 14.81
C ALA A 85 8.69 -10.38 14.59
N THR A 86 7.84 -9.34 14.62
CA THR A 86 6.41 -9.46 14.27
C THR A 86 6.25 -9.76 12.78
N ILE A 87 6.97 -9.05 11.90
CA ILE A 87 6.96 -9.31 10.45
C ILE A 87 7.39 -10.76 10.16
N ASP A 88 8.45 -11.25 10.79
CA ASP A 88 8.92 -12.62 10.62
C ASP A 88 7.87 -13.65 11.04
N ARG A 89 7.14 -13.40 12.15
CA ARG A 89 6.03 -14.28 12.56
C ARG A 89 4.90 -14.30 11.54
N MET A 90 4.58 -13.14 10.94
CA MET A 90 3.57 -13.06 9.90
C MET A 90 3.99 -13.84 8.66
N LEU A 91 5.22 -13.64 8.18
CA LEU A 91 5.75 -14.31 6.99
C LEU A 91 5.86 -15.84 7.15
N ARG A 92 6.04 -16.34 8.38
CA ARG A 92 6.07 -17.79 8.66
C ARG A 92 4.71 -18.47 8.63
N GLN A 93 3.63 -17.74 8.43
CA GLN A 93 2.29 -18.32 8.27
C GLN A 93 2.03 -18.82 6.85
N ASP A 94 3.02 -18.74 5.95
CA ASP A 94 3.04 -19.28 4.58
C ASP A 94 1.92 -18.80 3.65
N ASP A 95 1.34 -17.62 3.93
CA ASP A 95 0.30 -17.02 3.10
C ASP A 95 0.71 -15.60 2.65
N SER A 96 1.98 -15.42 2.30
CA SER A 96 2.51 -14.12 1.86
C SER A 96 3.23 -14.25 0.53
N TRP A 97 3.07 -13.25 -0.35
CA TRP A 97 3.54 -13.29 -1.72
C TRP A 97 4.29 -12.02 -2.10
N ALA A 98 5.50 -12.16 -2.64
CA ALA A 98 6.25 -11.06 -3.23
C ALA A 98 5.94 -10.94 -4.72
N PHE A 99 5.62 -9.72 -5.17
CA PHE A 99 5.34 -9.44 -6.58
C PHE A 99 6.59 -8.89 -7.25
N SER A 100 7.29 -9.74 -8.01
CA SER A 100 8.54 -9.38 -8.71
C SER A 100 8.32 -8.80 -10.10
N ALA A 101 7.18 -9.05 -10.72
CA ALA A 101 6.80 -8.48 -12.01
C ALA A 101 5.29 -8.58 -12.21
N VAL A 102 4.71 -7.53 -12.75
CA VAL A 102 3.38 -7.56 -13.33
C VAL A 102 3.55 -7.48 -14.84
N LYS A 103 3.07 -8.47 -15.59
CA LYS A 103 3.16 -8.52 -17.05
C LYS A 103 2.46 -7.29 -17.64
N GLY A 104 3.18 -6.51 -18.44
CA GLY A 104 2.65 -5.29 -19.07
C GLY A 104 2.97 -3.99 -18.34
N PHE A 105 3.60 -4.05 -17.17
CA PHE A 105 4.11 -2.86 -16.49
C PHE A 105 5.60 -2.65 -16.76
N PRO A 106 6.06 -1.40 -16.98
CA PRO A 106 7.46 -1.11 -17.17
C PRO A 106 8.24 -1.44 -15.89
N ARG A 107 9.43 -2.04 -16.03
CA ARG A 107 10.34 -2.38 -14.91
C ARG A 107 10.93 -1.16 -14.19
N ALA A 108 10.79 0.02 -14.75
CA ALA A 108 11.30 1.24 -14.14
C ALA A 108 10.38 1.70 -13.02
N LYS A 109 10.96 1.99 -11.86
CA LYS A 109 10.28 2.71 -10.76
C LYS A 109 9.91 4.09 -11.30
N ARG A 110 8.70 4.23 -11.82
CA ARG A 110 8.15 5.56 -12.10
C ARG A 110 7.65 6.10 -10.76
N VAL A 111 8.23 7.20 -10.33
CA VAL A 111 7.55 8.09 -9.41
C VAL A 111 6.32 8.56 -10.17
N ILE A 112 5.18 7.94 -9.89
CA ILE A 112 3.92 8.35 -10.50
C ILE A 112 3.48 9.59 -9.73
N ASP A 113 3.90 10.74 -10.20
CA ASP A 113 3.27 11.99 -9.81
C ASP A 113 1.91 12.06 -10.51
N TRP A 114 0.87 11.67 -9.80
CA TRP A 114 -0.49 11.65 -10.31
C TRP A 114 -0.97 13.05 -10.76
N PHE A 115 -0.40 14.12 -10.22
CA PHE A 115 -0.70 15.50 -10.63
C PHE A 115 -0.05 15.86 -11.95
N VAL A 116 1.19 15.47 -12.19
CA VAL A 116 1.90 15.71 -13.46
C VAL A 116 1.37 14.82 -14.59
N MET A 117 0.95 13.59 -14.29
CA MET A 117 0.39 12.70 -15.30
C MET A 117 -0.95 13.15 -15.87
N ARG A 118 -1.72 13.93 -15.12
CA ARG A 118 -3.04 14.38 -15.54
C ARG A 118 -2.96 15.39 -16.70
N GLU A 119 -1.90 16.20 -16.75
CA GLU A 119 -1.77 17.28 -17.73
C GLU A 119 -0.81 16.97 -18.89
N ALA A 120 0.09 16.00 -18.75
CA ALA A 120 1.21 15.79 -19.68
C ALA A 120 1.27 14.42 -20.37
N ASN A 121 0.41 13.45 -20.01
CA ASN A 121 0.49 12.11 -20.60
C ASN A 121 -0.63 11.87 -21.62
N PRO A 122 -0.31 11.83 -22.94
CA PRO A 122 -1.31 11.61 -24.01
C PRO A 122 -2.08 10.29 -23.85
N LEU A 123 -1.47 9.27 -23.25
CA LEU A 123 -2.12 7.96 -23.02
C LEU A 123 -3.15 8.02 -21.89
N TYR A 124 -2.91 8.84 -20.87
CA TYR A 124 -3.87 9.05 -19.78
C TYR A 124 -5.08 9.85 -20.30
N ILE A 125 -4.83 10.92 -21.02
CA ILE A 125 -5.88 11.74 -21.64
C ILE A 125 -6.74 10.89 -22.61
N ALA A 126 -6.10 10.02 -23.40
CA ALA A 126 -6.79 9.12 -24.31
C ALA A 126 -7.58 8.01 -23.58
N SER A 127 -7.13 7.58 -22.41
CA SER A 127 -7.85 6.59 -21.58
C SER A 127 -9.04 7.20 -20.85
N GLU A 128 -8.88 8.41 -20.33
CA GLU A 128 -9.94 9.15 -19.66
C GLU A 128 -11.04 9.54 -20.65
N LYS A 129 -10.67 9.98 -21.85
CA LYS A 129 -11.61 10.24 -22.92
C LYS A 129 -12.42 9.00 -23.29
N ARG A 130 -11.76 7.85 -23.49
CA ARG A 130 -12.44 6.57 -23.79
C ARG A 130 -13.39 6.13 -22.66
N TYR A 131 -13.00 6.32 -21.40
CA TYR A 131 -13.84 6.01 -20.25
C TYR A 131 -15.08 6.91 -20.22
N ASN A 132 -14.91 8.21 -20.42
CA ASN A 132 -15.99 9.18 -20.42
C ASN A 132 -16.93 9.00 -21.61
N ASP A 133 -16.41 8.64 -22.80
CA ASP A 133 -17.21 8.36 -23.99
C ASP A 133 -18.06 7.08 -23.78
N ARG A 134 -17.52 6.04 -23.14
CA ARG A 134 -18.29 4.84 -22.76
C ARG A 134 -19.39 5.17 -21.76
N ARG A 135 -19.09 5.93 -20.70
CA ARG A 135 -20.12 6.34 -19.72
C ARG A 135 -21.25 7.14 -20.35
N LYS A 136 -20.97 7.96 -21.36
CA LYS A 136 -22.00 8.70 -22.08
C LYS A 136 -22.83 7.80 -23.00
N ALA A 137 -22.22 6.79 -23.60
CA ALA A 137 -22.91 5.80 -24.44
C ALA A 137 -23.81 4.86 -23.62
N ASP A 138 -23.39 4.52 -22.39
CA ASP A 138 -24.12 3.62 -21.49
C ASP A 138 -25.11 4.38 -20.57
N ALA A 139 -25.16 5.70 -20.59
CA ALA A 139 -26.12 6.47 -19.81
C ALA A 139 -27.53 6.29 -20.40
N PRO A 140 -28.50 5.77 -19.64
CA PRO A 140 -29.87 5.73 -20.12
C PRO A 140 -30.36 7.15 -20.39
N GLU A 141 -30.95 7.35 -21.56
CA GLU A 141 -31.62 8.60 -21.93
C GLU A 141 -32.81 8.79 -20.98
N PHE A 142 -32.58 9.54 -19.88
CA PHE A 142 -33.69 10.02 -19.07
C PHE A 142 -34.39 11.12 -19.89
N ALA A 143 -35.38 10.70 -20.69
CA ALA A 143 -36.35 11.61 -21.26
C ALA A 143 -37.03 12.32 -20.07
N LEU A 144 -36.78 13.61 -19.94
CA LEU A 144 -37.63 14.46 -19.10
C LEU A 144 -39.00 14.47 -19.79
N ALA A 145 -39.94 13.75 -19.17
CA ALA A 145 -41.32 13.86 -19.57
C ALA A 145 -41.83 15.27 -19.31
N PRO A 146 -42.69 15.79 -20.20
CA PRO A 146 -43.22 17.16 -20.16
C PRO A 146 -44.08 17.46 -18.94
#